data_34018cc1b6df85d479b2ee1737b00617
#
_entry.id   34018cc1b6df85d479b2ee1737b00617
#
_cell.length_a   1.000
_cell.length_b   1.000
_cell.length_c   1.000
_cell.angle_alpha   90.00
_cell.angle_beta   90.00
_cell.angle_gamma   90.00
#
_symmetry.space_group_name_H-M   'P 1'
#
loop_
_entity.id
_entity.type
_entity.pdbx_description
1 polymer ?
#
loop_
_entity_poly.entity_id
_entity_poly.type
_entity_poly.pdbx_seq_one_letter_code
_entity_poly.pdbx_strand_id
1 'polypeptide(L)'
;MIELDFVDDGAIACATLKRPPANAFTADGLRQLQETVGALNANPRVRALVITGDGPKFFSAGADLNTFADGDPAVARAMATRFGSAFEALSDARFVTIAAINGYAMGGGLECALACDLRIAETHAQMALPEPSVGLLPCGLGTQTLPWLVGEGWAKKIILAGVRVDAATALRIGLVEDVVDTGAARDAALALARNVARQSPHAVAYSKELIGLARRGVPRSAALAVERERFVDLFDTSDPREGVAAFLGKRAPQWHTDGEQDR
;
A
#
# COMPACT_ATOMS: atom_id res chain seq x y z
N MET A 1 12.78 -9.26 -8.84
CA MET A 1 12.34 -7.86 -8.79
C MET A 1 12.06 -7.38 -7.37
N ILE A 2 11.64 -8.23 -6.46
CA ILE A 2 11.34 -7.85 -5.08
C ILE A 2 12.37 -8.50 -4.17
N GLU A 3 13.06 -7.69 -3.36
CA GLU A 3 13.90 -8.12 -2.26
C GLU A 3 13.12 -7.91 -0.97
N LEU A 4 13.02 -8.93 -0.12
CA LEU A 4 12.21 -8.93 1.09
C LEU A 4 13.10 -9.12 2.30
N ASP A 5 13.04 -8.16 3.21
CA ASP A 5 13.68 -8.18 4.52
C ASP A 5 12.65 -8.09 5.64
N PHE A 6 13.06 -8.44 6.85
CA PHE A 6 12.22 -8.32 8.04
C PHE A 6 12.98 -7.57 9.13
N VAL A 7 12.25 -6.74 9.88
CA VAL A 7 12.75 -6.04 11.07
C VAL A 7 11.81 -6.29 12.26
N ASP A 8 12.27 -5.93 13.46
CA ASP A 8 11.49 -6.01 14.70
C ASP A 8 10.88 -7.43 14.90
N ASP A 9 11.75 -8.45 14.92
CA ASP A 9 11.42 -9.87 15.13
C ASP A 9 10.40 -10.43 14.12
N GLY A 10 10.38 -9.86 12.90
CA GLY A 10 9.49 -10.29 11.83
C GLY A 10 8.11 -9.62 11.84
N ALA A 11 7.88 -8.65 12.71
CA ALA A 11 6.62 -7.91 12.76
C ALA A 11 6.46 -6.94 11.58
N ILE A 12 7.56 -6.46 11.01
CA ILE A 12 7.53 -5.54 9.88
C ILE A 12 8.31 -6.16 8.72
N ALA A 13 7.64 -6.32 7.59
CA ALA A 13 8.25 -6.70 6.33
C ALA A 13 8.66 -5.46 5.54
N CYS A 14 9.81 -5.53 4.84
CA CYS A 14 10.30 -4.47 3.97
C CYS A 14 10.51 -5.04 2.57
N ALA A 15 9.75 -4.59 1.59
CA ALA A 15 9.88 -4.98 0.20
C ALA A 15 10.60 -3.88 -0.59
N THR A 16 11.75 -4.18 -1.17
CA THR A 16 12.48 -3.28 -2.05
C THR A 16 12.22 -3.67 -3.50
N LEU A 17 11.67 -2.74 -4.28
CA LEU A 17 11.51 -2.88 -5.71
C LEU A 17 12.88 -2.71 -6.38
N LYS A 18 13.46 -3.81 -6.87
CA LYS A 18 14.84 -3.86 -7.38
C LYS A 18 14.88 -4.41 -8.79
N ARG A 19 14.85 -3.52 -9.75
CA ARG A 19 15.04 -3.80 -11.17
C ARG A 19 15.65 -2.56 -11.85
N PRO A 20 16.99 -2.45 -11.87
CA PRO A 20 17.67 -1.35 -12.55
C PRO A 20 17.26 -1.23 -14.01
N PRO A 21 17.26 0.00 -14.59
CA PRO A 21 17.65 1.25 -13.92
C PRO A 21 16.53 1.96 -13.18
N ALA A 22 15.25 1.56 -13.32
CA ALA A 22 14.12 2.37 -12.91
C ALA A 22 13.01 1.61 -12.16
N ASN A 23 13.29 0.40 -11.69
CA ASN A 23 12.37 -0.44 -10.93
C ASN A 23 11.03 -0.69 -11.64
N ALA A 24 11.06 -0.80 -13.00
CA ALA A 24 9.86 -0.99 -13.80
C ALA A 24 9.25 -2.39 -13.59
N PHE A 25 7.93 -2.46 -13.55
CA PHE A 25 7.19 -3.71 -13.38
C PHE A 25 7.16 -4.54 -14.66
N THR A 26 7.46 -5.83 -14.51
CA THR A 26 7.25 -6.87 -15.50
C THR A 26 6.14 -7.81 -15.04
N ALA A 27 5.66 -8.68 -15.93
CA ALA A 27 4.69 -9.73 -15.57
C ALA A 27 5.16 -10.58 -14.38
N ASP A 28 6.44 -10.96 -14.36
CA ASP A 28 7.03 -11.73 -13.25
C ASP A 28 7.17 -10.91 -11.98
N GLY A 29 7.52 -9.62 -12.08
CA GLY A 29 7.61 -8.73 -10.93
C GLY A 29 6.27 -8.52 -10.24
N LEU A 30 5.19 -8.37 -11.03
CA LEU A 30 3.82 -8.26 -10.51
C LEU A 30 3.37 -9.58 -9.84
N ARG A 31 3.68 -10.73 -10.48
CA ARG A 31 3.41 -12.04 -9.87
C ARG A 31 4.15 -12.19 -8.54
N GLN A 32 5.44 -11.85 -8.48
CA GLN A 32 6.22 -11.88 -7.24
C GLN A 32 5.61 -10.98 -6.15
N LEU A 33 5.13 -9.77 -6.51
CA LEU A 33 4.47 -8.88 -5.54
C LEU A 33 3.23 -9.54 -4.96
N GLN A 34 2.36 -10.09 -5.81
CA GLN A 34 1.14 -10.78 -5.38
C GLN A 34 1.45 -11.97 -4.46
N GLU A 35 2.42 -12.83 -4.86
CA GLU A 35 2.85 -13.99 -4.08
C GLU A 35 3.46 -13.57 -2.72
N THR A 36 4.28 -12.51 -2.71
CA THR A 36 4.87 -11.95 -1.49
C THR A 36 3.78 -11.49 -0.53
N VAL A 37 2.81 -10.70 -1.01
CA VAL A 37 1.70 -10.23 -0.18
C VAL A 37 0.87 -11.41 0.34
N GLY A 38 0.60 -12.41 -0.49
CA GLY A 38 -0.10 -13.64 -0.09
C GLY A 38 0.63 -14.40 1.02
N ALA A 39 1.95 -14.56 0.90
CA ALA A 39 2.78 -15.21 1.92
C ALA A 39 2.81 -14.41 3.24
N LEU A 40 2.89 -13.08 3.15
CA LEU A 40 2.83 -12.20 4.33
C LEU A 40 1.46 -12.23 5.00
N ASN A 41 0.36 -12.32 4.23
CA ASN A 41 -0.99 -12.47 4.76
C ASN A 41 -1.16 -13.78 5.57
N ALA A 42 -0.49 -14.85 5.15
CA ALA A 42 -0.49 -16.13 5.85
C ALA A 42 0.38 -16.14 7.13
N ASN A 43 1.26 -15.15 7.32
CA ASN A 43 2.13 -15.07 8.49
C ASN A 43 1.51 -14.16 9.57
N PRO A 44 0.94 -14.70 10.65
CA PRO A 44 0.22 -13.90 11.65
C PRO A 44 1.11 -12.91 12.42
N ARG A 45 2.45 -13.07 12.38
CA ARG A 45 3.38 -12.13 13.02
C ARG A 45 3.51 -10.81 12.28
N VAL A 46 3.25 -10.79 10.96
CA VAL A 46 3.39 -9.57 10.14
C VAL A 46 2.28 -8.57 10.49
N ARG A 47 2.67 -7.37 10.87
CA ARG A 47 1.82 -6.23 11.26
C ARG A 47 1.80 -5.13 10.23
N ALA A 48 2.92 -4.95 9.52
CA ALA A 48 3.05 -3.94 8.48
C ALA A 48 3.98 -4.39 7.36
N LEU A 49 3.78 -3.82 6.18
CA LEU A 49 4.67 -3.93 5.03
C LEU A 49 5.09 -2.53 4.58
N VAL A 50 6.39 -2.27 4.54
CA VAL A 50 6.96 -1.08 3.92
C VAL A 50 7.45 -1.44 2.52
N ILE A 51 7.07 -0.64 1.51
CA ILE A 51 7.53 -0.81 0.12
C ILE A 51 8.33 0.41 -0.29
N THR A 52 9.52 0.21 -0.86
CA THR A 52 10.38 1.28 -1.39
C THR A 52 11.07 0.86 -2.67
N GLY A 53 11.67 1.80 -3.41
CA GLY A 53 12.48 1.52 -4.59
C GLY A 53 13.95 1.35 -4.27
N ASP A 54 14.66 0.50 -5.02
CA ASP A 54 16.12 0.42 -4.97
C ASP A 54 16.75 1.65 -5.63
N GLY A 55 17.78 2.18 -4.99
CA GLY A 55 18.49 3.39 -5.44
C GLY A 55 17.76 4.70 -5.12
N PRO A 56 18.42 5.86 -5.33
CA PRO A 56 17.90 7.15 -4.84
C PRO A 56 16.96 7.86 -5.81
N LYS A 57 16.78 7.35 -7.04
CA LYS A 57 16.10 8.09 -8.10
C LYS A 57 14.66 7.65 -8.35
N PHE A 58 14.38 6.36 -8.22
CA PHE A 58 13.08 5.80 -8.56
C PHE A 58 12.52 4.97 -7.41
N PHE A 59 11.30 5.30 -7.04
CA PHE A 59 10.43 4.31 -6.41
C PHE A 59 10.10 3.25 -7.46
N SER A 60 9.41 3.65 -8.55
CA SER A 60 9.22 2.83 -9.75
C SER A 60 8.79 3.71 -10.93
N ALA A 61 9.31 3.41 -12.12
CA ALA A 61 8.89 4.06 -13.37
C ALA A 61 7.58 3.48 -13.96
N GLY A 62 6.95 2.51 -13.27
CA GLY A 62 5.71 1.89 -13.72
C GLY A 62 5.95 0.65 -14.60
N ALA A 63 5.12 0.44 -15.60
CA ALA A 63 5.22 -0.69 -16.50
C ALA A 63 6.47 -0.66 -17.37
N ASP A 64 7.05 -1.82 -17.65
CA ASP A 64 8.03 -1.95 -18.72
C ASP A 64 7.32 -1.82 -20.08
N LEU A 65 7.43 -0.65 -20.71
CA LEU A 65 6.73 -0.34 -21.96
C LEU A 65 7.13 -1.22 -23.14
N ASN A 66 8.31 -1.85 -23.11
CA ASN A 66 8.70 -2.83 -24.13
C ASN A 66 7.70 -3.99 -24.22
N THR A 67 7.02 -4.32 -23.12
CA THR A 67 5.97 -5.34 -23.09
C THR A 67 4.81 -5.05 -24.05
N PHE A 68 4.56 -3.78 -24.35
CA PHE A 68 3.43 -3.35 -25.19
C PHE A 68 3.83 -2.93 -26.60
N ALA A 69 5.11 -3.11 -26.98
CA ALA A 69 5.65 -2.61 -28.25
C ALA A 69 4.92 -3.15 -29.49
N ASP A 70 4.50 -4.42 -29.45
CA ASP A 70 3.82 -5.07 -30.59
C ASP A 70 2.32 -4.77 -30.66
N GLY A 71 1.75 -4.07 -29.66
CA GLY A 71 0.33 -3.71 -29.62
C GLY A 71 -0.62 -4.91 -29.50
N ASP A 72 -0.16 -6.07 -29.01
CA ASP A 72 -0.96 -7.29 -28.91
C ASP A 72 -2.02 -7.16 -27.78
N PRO A 73 -3.33 -7.23 -28.11
CA PRO A 73 -4.39 -7.16 -27.11
C PRO A 73 -4.36 -8.30 -26.07
N ALA A 74 -3.81 -9.46 -26.42
CA ALA A 74 -3.69 -10.58 -25.46
C ALA A 74 -2.64 -10.27 -24.39
N VAL A 75 -1.50 -9.67 -24.79
CA VAL A 75 -0.48 -9.18 -23.86
C VAL A 75 -1.04 -8.08 -22.97
N ALA A 76 -1.76 -7.11 -23.57
CA ALA A 76 -2.38 -6.02 -22.83
C ALA A 76 -3.37 -6.55 -21.77
N ARG A 77 -4.24 -7.51 -22.12
CA ARG A 77 -5.17 -8.17 -21.20
C ARG A 77 -4.43 -8.88 -20.06
N ALA A 78 -3.40 -9.65 -20.38
CA ALA A 78 -2.62 -10.38 -19.38
C ALA A 78 -1.94 -9.42 -18.39
N MET A 79 -1.36 -8.32 -18.88
CA MET A 79 -0.72 -7.33 -18.03
C MET A 79 -1.71 -6.56 -17.17
N ALA A 80 -2.85 -6.14 -17.73
CA ALA A 80 -3.91 -5.47 -16.96
C ALA A 80 -4.41 -6.37 -15.80
N THR A 81 -4.63 -7.67 -16.08
CA THR A 81 -4.99 -8.64 -15.02
C THR A 81 -3.91 -8.73 -13.95
N ARG A 82 -2.63 -8.78 -14.32
CA ARG A 82 -1.53 -8.87 -13.34
C ARG A 82 -1.38 -7.62 -12.50
N PHE A 83 -1.49 -6.42 -13.10
CA PHE A 83 -1.50 -5.16 -12.36
C PHE A 83 -2.67 -5.12 -11.37
N GLY A 84 -3.88 -5.42 -11.84
CA GLY A 84 -5.06 -5.50 -10.99
C GLY A 84 -4.84 -6.46 -9.82
N SER A 85 -4.54 -7.73 -10.09
CA SER A 85 -4.39 -8.76 -9.06
C SER A 85 -3.29 -8.43 -8.02
N ALA A 86 -2.15 -7.88 -8.47
CA ALA A 86 -1.04 -7.54 -7.57
C ALA A 86 -1.41 -6.36 -6.65
N PHE A 87 -2.04 -5.33 -7.19
CA PHE A 87 -2.35 -4.13 -6.42
C PHE A 87 -3.63 -4.27 -5.60
N GLU A 88 -4.60 -5.07 -6.05
CA GLU A 88 -5.73 -5.48 -5.23
C GLU A 88 -5.27 -6.31 -4.02
N ALA A 89 -4.38 -7.29 -4.22
CA ALA A 89 -3.82 -8.05 -3.12
C ALA A 89 -3.12 -7.15 -2.08
N LEU A 90 -2.38 -6.11 -2.54
CA LEU A 90 -1.72 -5.15 -1.68
C LEU A 90 -2.73 -4.28 -0.91
N SER A 91 -3.77 -3.80 -1.59
CA SER A 91 -4.83 -2.99 -0.98
C SER A 91 -5.68 -3.79 0.03
N ASP A 92 -5.89 -5.08 -0.24
CA ASP A 92 -6.71 -5.97 0.59
C ASP A 92 -5.91 -6.73 1.66
N ALA A 93 -4.59 -6.46 1.77
CA ALA A 93 -3.75 -7.06 2.80
C ALA A 93 -4.33 -6.79 4.20
N ARG A 94 -4.34 -7.80 5.10
CA ARG A 94 -4.84 -7.64 6.47
C ARG A 94 -3.99 -6.72 7.34
N PHE A 95 -2.73 -6.58 7.01
CA PHE A 95 -1.76 -5.70 7.67
C PHE A 95 -1.71 -4.33 6.98
N VAL A 96 -1.15 -3.34 7.67
CA VAL A 96 -0.97 -2.00 7.08
C VAL A 96 0.16 -1.98 6.08
N THR A 97 -0.06 -1.36 4.93
CA THR A 97 0.91 -1.20 3.85
C THR A 97 1.32 0.27 3.72
N ILE A 98 2.63 0.53 3.65
CA ILE A 98 3.19 1.88 3.62
C ILE A 98 4.14 2.01 2.43
N ALA A 99 3.85 2.91 1.52
CA ALA A 99 4.76 3.27 0.44
C ALA A 99 5.75 4.34 0.90
N ALA A 100 7.04 4.00 0.94
CA ALA A 100 8.15 4.92 1.17
C ALA A 100 8.68 5.39 -0.19
N ILE A 101 8.16 6.51 -0.68
CA ILE A 101 8.41 7.02 -2.03
C ILE A 101 9.73 7.79 -2.05
N ASN A 102 10.79 7.09 -2.41
CA ASN A 102 12.17 7.57 -2.41
C ASN A 102 12.62 8.23 -3.71
N GLY A 103 11.69 8.66 -4.58
CA GLY A 103 11.99 9.29 -5.85
C GLY A 103 10.81 9.32 -6.80
N TYR A 104 11.07 9.08 -8.10
CA TYR A 104 10.01 9.06 -9.11
C TYR A 104 9.06 7.87 -8.91
N ALA A 105 7.76 8.16 -8.76
CA ALA A 105 6.67 7.19 -8.79
C ALA A 105 5.77 7.50 -10.00
N MET A 106 5.97 6.77 -11.10
CA MET A 106 5.33 7.06 -12.38
C MET A 106 4.43 5.90 -12.82
N GLY A 107 3.27 6.21 -13.37
CA GLY A 107 2.36 5.21 -13.91
C GLY A 107 2.05 4.11 -12.90
N GLY A 108 2.20 2.84 -13.29
CA GLY A 108 2.06 1.70 -12.38
C GLY A 108 2.91 1.80 -11.10
N GLY A 109 3.97 2.62 -11.08
CA GLY A 109 4.73 2.91 -9.86
C GLY A 109 3.92 3.77 -8.87
N LEU A 110 3.23 4.80 -9.36
CA LEU A 110 2.30 5.54 -8.53
C LEU A 110 1.09 4.69 -8.15
N GLU A 111 0.57 3.85 -9.06
CA GLU A 111 -0.54 2.93 -8.75
C GLU A 111 -0.18 1.93 -7.65
N CYS A 112 1.06 1.43 -7.60
CA CYS A 112 1.57 0.62 -6.49
C CYS A 112 1.53 1.40 -5.16
N ALA A 113 1.96 2.66 -5.16
CA ALA A 113 1.88 3.51 -3.97
C ALA A 113 0.43 3.83 -3.57
N LEU A 114 -0.47 4.02 -4.54
CA LEU A 114 -1.91 4.21 -4.32
C LEU A 114 -2.61 2.96 -3.78
N ALA A 115 -2.08 1.78 -4.05
CA ALA A 115 -2.57 0.51 -3.51
C ALA A 115 -2.16 0.31 -2.04
N CYS A 116 -1.14 1.03 -1.56
CA CYS A 116 -0.78 1.04 -0.14
C CYS A 116 -1.79 1.87 0.68
N ASP A 117 -1.88 1.58 1.98
CA ASP A 117 -2.73 2.33 2.91
C ASP A 117 -2.21 3.75 3.11
N LEU A 118 -0.88 3.89 3.30
CA LEU A 118 -0.21 5.15 3.61
C LEU A 118 0.98 5.38 2.67
N ARG A 119 1.33 6.65 2.46
CA ARG A 119 2.41 7.09 1.57
C ARG A 119 3.24 8.16 2.25
N ILE A 120 4.56 7.98 2.28
CA ILE A 120 5.53 8.96 2.75
C ILE A 120 6.45 9.26 1.57
N ALA A 121 6.63 10.51 1.20
CA ALA A 121 7.46 10.90 0.06
C ALA A 121 8.70 11.67 0.51
N GLU A 122 9.80 11.48 -0.20
CA GLU A 122 10.97 12.34 -0.06
C GLU A 122 10.76 13.68 -0.77
N THR A 123 11.38 14.74 -0.27
CA THR A 123 11.24 16.12 -0.80
C THR A 123 11.47 16.24 -2.30
N HIS A 124 12.34 15.40 -2.88
CA HIS A 124 12.63 15.40 -4.32
C HIS A 124 11.72 14.47 -5.14
N ALA A 125 10.83 13.72 -4.49
CA ALA A 125 9.95 12.79 -5.16
C ALA A 125 9.01 13.47 -6.15
N GLN A 126 8.72 12.78 -7.25
CA GLN A 126 7.81 13.24 -8.29
C GLN A 126 6.82 12.13 -8.61
N MET A 127 5.56 12.49 -8.75
CA MET A 127 4.46 11.54 -8.93
C MET A 127 3.60 11.92 -10.14
N ALA A 128 3.25 10.93 -10.98
CA ALA A 128 2.36 11.15 -12.13
C ALA A 128 1.71 9.84 -12.59
N LEU A 129 0.59 9.97 -13.30
CA LEU A 129 -0.03 8.92 -14.12
C LEU A 129 0.01 9.34 -15.59
N PRO A 130 1.16 9.22 -16.27
CA PRO A 130 1.37 9.78 -17.60
C PRO A 130 0.92 8.84 -18.74
N GLU A 131 0.20 7.76 -18.44
CA GLU A 131 -0.19 6.72 -19.39
C GLU A 131 -0.85 7.28 -20.67
N PRO A 132 -1.72 8.32 -20.63
CA PRO A 132 -2.31 8.87 -21.84
C PRO A 132 -1.29 9.44 -22.83
N SER A 133 -0.11 9.86 -22.37
CA SER A 133 0.95 10.38 -23.26
C SER A 133 1.56 9.31 -24.17
N VAL A 134 1.35 8.05 -23.84
CA VAL A 134 1.80 6.89 -24.63
C VAL A 134 0.63 6.03 -25.13
N GLY A 135 -0.60 6.59 -25.13
CA GLY A 135 -1.80 5.91 -25.65
C GLY A 135 -2.35 4.81 -24.74
N LEU A 136 -1.95 4.80 -23.46
CA LEU A 136 -2.44 3.85 -22.45
C LEU A 136 -3.33 4.57 -21.42
N LEU A 137 -3.81 3.83 -20.44
CA LEU A 137 -4.50 4.37 -19.28
C LEU A 137 -4.03 3.63 -18.01
N PRO A 138 -4.14 4.25 -16.82
CA PRO A 138 -3.87 3.56 -15.55
C PRO A 138 -4.83 2.38 -15.38
N CYS A 139 -4.28 1.17 -15.19
CA CYS A 139 -5.07 -0.06 -15.08
C CYS A 139 -4.86 -0.83 -13.78
N GLY A 140 -4.05 -0.28 -12.86
CA GLY A 140 -3.74 -0.83 -11.55
C GLY A 140 -4.31 0.01 -10.41
N LEU A 141 -5.63 0.33 -10.40
CA LEU A 141 -6.37 1.10 -9.41
C LEU A 141 -6.27 2.64 -9.53
N GLY A 142 -5.36 3.21 -10.33
CA GLY A 142 -5.10 4.66 -10.37
C GLY A 142 -6.35 5.50 -10.64
N THR A 143 -7.19 5.10 -11.60
CA THR A 143 -8.43 5.82 -11.94
C THR A 143 -9.50 5.74 -10.85
N GLN A 144 -9.43 4.76 -9.96
CA GLN A 144 -10.41 4.53 -8.90
C GLN A 144 -9.93 5.09 -7.55
N THR A 145 -8.63 4.93 -7.24
CA THR A 145 -8.08 5.34 -5.94
C THR A 145 -7.70 6.80 -5.90
N LEU A 146 -7.05 7.32 -6.95
CA LEU A 146 -6.59 8.71 -6.96
C LEU A 146 -7.70 9.75 -6.71
N PRO A 147 -8.89 9.66 -7.34
CA PRO A 147 -9.98 10.63 -7.09
C PRO A 147 -10.47 10.65 -5.64
N TRP A 148 -10.39 9.54 -4.94
CA TRP A 148 -10.74 9.47 -3.52
C TRP A 148 -9.77 10.22 -2.61
N LEU A 149 -8.49 10.22 -2.96
CA LEU A 149 -7.45 10.89 -2.18
C LEU A 149 -7.41 12.39 -2.46
N VAL A 150 -7.37 12.78 -3.74
CA VAL A 150 -7.06 14.16 -4.15
C VAL A 150 -8.28 14.91 -4.72
N GLY A 151 -9.42 14.26 -4.81
CA GLY A 151 -10.61 14.77 -5.49
C GLY A 151 -10.52 14.65 -7.02
N GLU A 152 -11.69 14.69 -7.68
CA GLU A 152 -11.83 14.47 -9.12
C GLU A 152 -11.03 15.47 -9.96
N GLY A 153 -10.98 16.74 -9.53
CA GLY A 153 -10.27 17.80 -10.26
C GLY A 153 -8.77 17.55 -10.35
N TRP A 154 -8.12 17.20 -9.25
CA TRP A 154 -6.70 16.86 -9.25
C TRP A 154 -6.42 15.54 -9.96
N ALA A 155 -7.29 14.53 -9.80
CA ALA A 155 -7.14 13.27 -10.52
C ALA A 155 -7.18 13.49 -12.05
N LYS A 156 -8.13 14.27 -12.55
CA LYS A 156 -8.21 14.65 -13.97
C LYS A 156 -6.97 15.41 -14.42
N LYS A 157 -6.47 16.34 -13.60
CA LYS A 157 -5.26 17.11 -13.92
C LYS A 157 -4.03 16.22 -14.03
N ILE A 158 -3.85 15.26 -13.13
CA ILE A 158 -2.73 14.32 -13.12
C ILE A 158 -2.85 13.33 -14.28
N ILE A 159 -4.02 12.74 -14.51
CA ILE A 159 -4.21 11.69 -15.53
C ILE A 159 -4.41 12.30 -16.93
N LEU A 160 -5.41 13.18 -17.09
CA LEU A 160 -5.82 13.62 -18.43
C LEU A 160 -4.91 14.69 -19.01
N ALA A 161 -4.34 15.55 -18.14
CA ALA A 161 -3.40 16.58 -18.58
C ALA A 161 -1.93 16.18 -18.38
N GLY A 162 -1.64 14.98 -17.85
CA GLY A 162 -0.30 14.47 -17.64
C GLY A 162 0.54 15.28 -16.66
N VAL A 163 -0.12 16.01 -15.75
CA VAL A 163 0.59 16.87 -14.79
C VAL A 163 1.34 16.01 -13.78
N ARG A 164 2.65 16.26 -13.71
CA ARG A 164 3.49 15.72 -12.65
C ARG A 164 3.39 16.61 -11.41
N VAL A 165 3.27 16.00 -10.25
CA VAL A 165 3.24 16.69 -8.96
C VAL A 165 4.51 16.38 -8.15
N ASP A 166 5.05 17.42 -7.52
CA ASP A 166 6.14 17.30 -6.55
C ASP A 166 5.62 16.91 -5.16
N ALA A 167 6.52 16.57 -4.25
CA ALA A 167 6.19 16.12 -2.90
C ALA A 167 5.37 17.17 -2.13
N ALA A 168 5.71 18.46 -2.22
CA ALA A 168 5.00 19.52 -1.54
C ALA A 168 3.55 19.68 -2.04
N THR A 169 3.34 19.57 -3.36
CA THR A 169 2.00 19.56 -3.95
C THR A 169 1.25 18.30 -3.54
N ALA A 170 1.90 17.14 -3.56
CA ALA A 170 1.31 15.86 -3.18
C ALA A 170 0.78 15.89 -1.73
N LEU A 171 1.55 16.44 -0.79
CA LEU A 171 1.11 16.64 0.59
C LEU A 171 -0.10 17.58 0.67
N ARG A 172 -0.03 18.72 -0.01
CA ARG A 172 -1.12 19.72 0.00
C ARG A 172 -2.45 19.19 -0.52
N ILE A 173 -2.41 18.27 -1.50
CA ILE A 173 -3.63 17.73 -2.11
C ILE A 173 -4.09 16.40 -1.48
N GLY A 174 -3.36 15.88 -0.49
CA GLY A 174 -3.68 14.61 0.17
C GLY A 174 -3.29 13.36 -0.64
N LEU A 175 -2.34 13.48 -1.57
CA LEU A 175 -1.80 12.34 -2.30
C LEU A 175 -0.82 11.54 -1.44
N VAL A 176 -0.10 12.20 -0.55
CA VAL A 176 0.78 11.60 0.46
C VAL A 176 0.44 12.16 1.83
N GLU A 177 0.68 11.38 2.87
CA GLU A 177 0.41 11.75 4.25
C GLU A 177 1.56 12.56 4.88
N ASP A 178 2.82 12.29 4.46
CA ASP A 178 4.00 12.98 4.97
C ASP A 178 5.04 13.23 3.87
N VAL A 179 5.85 14.27 4.08
CA VAL A 179 7.04 14.58 3.27
C VAL A 179 8.26 14.69 4.18
N VAL A 180 9.32 13.96 3.83
CA VAL A 180 10.55 13.89 4.61
C VAL A 180 11.77 14.23 3.75
N ASP A 181 12.89 14.47 4.38
CA ASP A 181 14.16 14.75 3.69
C ASP A 181 14.59 13.59 2.78
N THR A 182 15.40 13.92 1.79
CA THR A 182 16.00 12.94 0.89
C THR A 182 16.78 11.86 1.66
N GLY A 183 16.48 10.60 1.38
CA GLY A 183 17.05 9.43 2.04
C GLY A 183 16.32 8.99 3.31
N ALA A 184 15.27 9.71 3.75
CA ALA A 184 14.61 9.43 5.02
C ALA A 184 13.27 8.68 4.91
N ALA A 185 12.73 8.45 3.70
CA ALA A 185 11.39 7.87 3.55
C ALA A 185 11.27 6.47 4.17
N ARG A 186 12.27 5.62 3.98
CA ARG A 186 12.28 4.25 4.55
C ARG A 186 12.24 4.29 6.07
N ASP A 187 13.06 5.11 6.70
CA ASP A 187 13.14 5.18 8.16
C ASP A 187 11.85 5.78 8.77
N ALA A 188 11.28 6.80 8.12
CA ALA A 188 9.98 7.36 8.51
C ALA A 188 8.85 6.33 8.38
N ALA A 189 8.82 5.56 7.28
CA ALA A 189 7.86 4.48 7.09
C ALA A 189 8.02 3.36 8.14
N LEU A 190 9.25 3.00 8.50
CA LEU A 190 9.53 2.05 9.57
C LEU A 190 9.08 2.56 10.94
N ALA A 191 9.27 3.86 11.23
CA ALA A 191 8.79 4.46 12.47
C ALA A 191 7.25 4.40 12.55
N LEU A 192 6.55 4.68 11.45
CA LEU A 192 5.10 4.55 11.37
C LEU A 192 4.65 3.08 11.47
N ALA A 193 5.34 2.16 10.81
CA ALA A 193 5.07 0.72 10.92
C ALA A 193 5.22 0.19 12.35
N ARG A 194 6.20 0.69 13.11
CA ARG A 194 6.36 0.38 14.55
C ARG A 194 5.19 0.89 15.39
N ASN A 195 4.61 2.05 15.03
CA ASN A 195 3.40 2.54 15.70
C ASN A 195 2.20 1.61 15.43
N VAL A 196 2.07 1.13 14.19
CA VAL A 196 1.05 0.13 13.81
C VAL A 196 1.27 -1.19 14.58
N ALA A 197 2.51 -1.69 14.64
CA ALA A 197 2.83 -2.95 15.29
C ALA A 197 2.51 -2.97 16.79
N ARG A 198 2.40 -1.80 17.43
CA ARG A 198 1.97 -1.64 18.84
C ARG A 198 0.46 -1.72 19.03
N GLN A 199 -0.33 -1.68 17.97
CA GLN A 199 -1.79 -1.77 18.05
C GLN A 199 -2.26 -3.23 18.00
N SER A 200 -3.50 -3.48 18.45
CA SER A 200 -4.15 -4.78 18.31
C SER A 200 -4.22 -5.21 16.84
N PRO A 201 -3.69 -6.39 16.48
CA PRO A 201 -3.67 -6.84 15.08
C PRO A 201 -5.06 -7.04 14.49
N HIS A 202 -6.00 -7.58 15.26
CA HIS A 202 -7.37 -7.80 14.79
C HIS A 202 -8.12 -6.48 14.66
N ALA A 203 -7.98 -5.57 15.62
CA ALA A 203 -8.63 -4.27 15.55
C ALA A 203 -8.10 -3.43 14.36
N VAL A 204 -6.80 -3.50 14.05
CA VAL A 204 -6.21 -2.84 12.88
C VAL A 204 -6.76 -3.45 11.58
N ALA A 205 -6.78 -4.79 11.47
CA ALA A 205 -7.26 -5.48 10.28
C ALA A 205 -8.75 -5.16 10.00
N TYR A 206 -9.61 -5.24 11.02
CA TYR A 206 -11.03 -4.91 10.87
C TYR A 206 -11.26 -3.43 10.58
N SER A 207 -10.52 -2.52 11.24
CA SER A 207 -10.64 -1.08 10.95
C SER A 207 -10.24 -0.76 9.52
N LYS A 208 -9.15 -1.37 9.00
CA LYS A 208 -8.74 -1.22 7.62
C LYS A 208 -9.82 -1.73 6.64
N GLU A 209 -10.38 -2.93 6.89
CA GLU A 209 -11.49 -3.48 6.11
C GLU A 209 -12.66 -2.49 6.05
N LEU A 210 -13.10 -1.98 7.22
CA LEU A 210 -14.25 -1.08 7.35
C LEU A 210 -14.01 0.27 6.66
N ILE A 211 -12.82 0.86 6.78
CA ILE A 211 -12.44 2.08 6.05
C ILE A 211 -12.54 1.83 4.53
N GLY A 212 -12.10 0.65 4.07
CA GLY A 212 -12.18 0.24 2.67
C GLY A 212 -13.60 0.15 2.13
N LEU A 213 -14.59 -0.23 2.95
CA LEU A 213 -15.99 -0.33 2.53
C LEU A 213 -16.56 1.00 2.00
N ALA A 214 -16.20 2.12 2.64
CA ALA A 214 -16.62 3.46 2.21
C ALA A 214 -16.14 3.77 0.79
N ARG A 215 -14.88 3.42 0.49
CA ARG A 215 -14.30 3.60 -0.86
C ARG A 215 -14.91 2.68 -1.92
N ARG A 216 -15.33 1.47 -1.52
CA ARG A 216 -15.95 0.49 -2.43
C ARG A 216 -17.43 0.79 -2.74
N GLY A 217 -17.96 1.92 -2.26
CA GLY A 217 -19.34 2.34 -2.53
C GLY A 217 -20.39 1.50 -1.79
N VAL A 218 -20.02 0.82 -0.72
CA VAL A 218 -20.98 0.10 0.13
C VAL A 218 -21.92 1.13 0.77
N PRO A 219 -23.27 0.95 0.68
CA PRO A 219 -24.20 1.87 1.32
C PRO A 219 -23.90 2.05 2.81
N ARG A 220 -23.95 3.30 3.28
CA ARG A 220 -23.57 3.64 4.66
C ARG A 220 -24.29 2.78 5.71
N SER A 221 -25.57 2.50 5.50
CA SER A 221 -26.35 1.67 6.44
C SER A 221 -25.82 0.23 6.53
N ALA A 222 -25.42 -0.35 5.39
CA ALA A 222 -24.81 -1.68 5.35
C ALA A 222 -23.42 -1.67 5.99
N ALA A 223 -22.57 -0.67 5.66
CA ALA A 223 -21.25 -0.53 6.25
C ALA A 223 -21.30 -0.39 7.77
N LEU A 224 -22.25 0.40 8.32
CA LEU A 224 -22.45 0.52 9.78
C LEU A 224 -22.97 -0.75 10.43
N ALA A 225 -23.70 -1.61 9.71
CA ALA A 225 -24.08 -2.93 10.24
C ALA A 225 -22.83 -3.83 10.36
N VAL A 226 -21.99 -3.89 9.30
CA VAL A 226 -20.73 -4.64 9.33
C VAL A 226 -19.79 -4.12 10.41
N GLU A 227 -19.70 -2.80 10.61
CA GLU A 227 -18.88 -2.19 11.67
C GLU A 227 -19.25 -2.73 13.06
N ARG A 228 -20.56 -2.83 13.36
CA ARG A 228 -21.02 -3.37 14.63
C ARG A 228 -20.72 -4.85 14.79
N GLU A 229 -20.90 -5.64 13.73
CA GLU A 229 -20.55 -7.07 13.73
C GLU A 229 -19.04 -7.24 13.97
N ARG A 230 -18.18 -6.50 13.24
CA ARG A 230 -16.73 -6.56 13.46
C ARG A 230 -16.30 -6.14 14.85
N PHE A 231 -17.01 -5.18 15.48
CA PHE A 231 -16.77 -4.85 16.88
C PHE A 231 -17.07 -6.04 17.82
N VAL A 232 -18.13 -6.78 17.53
CA VAL A 232 -18.48 -8.00 18.33
C VAL A 232 -17.47 -9.12 18.04
N ASP A 233 -17.11 -9.35 16.76
CA ASP A 233 -16.13 -10.37 16.36
C ASP A 233 -14.77 -10.20 17.08
N LEU A 234 -14.39 -8.96 17.47
CA LEU A 234 -13.17 -8.74 18.25
C LEU A 234 -13.20 -9.51 19.58
N PHE A 235 -14.37 -9.71 20.22
CA PHE A 235 -14.49 -10.41 21.49
C PHE A 235 -14.32 -11.92 21.38
N ASP A 236 -14.28 -12.46 20.16
CA ASP A 236 -13.87 -13.85 19.89
C ASP A 236 -12.34 -14.01 19.87
N THR A 237 -11.59 -12.89 19.95
CA THR A 237 -10.13 -12.86 20.05
C THR A 237 -9.68 -12.52 21.48
N SER A 238 -8.38 -12.68 21.77
CA SER A 238 -7.80 -12.27 23.06
C SER A 238 -7.59 -10.74 23.19
N ASP A 239 -7.62 -10.01 22.06
CA ASP A 239 -7.19 -8.62 22.00
C ASP A 239 -7.99 -7.66 22.91
N PRO A 240 -9.33 -7.70 22.97
CA PRO A 240 -10.09 -6.80 23.84
C PRO A 240 -9.77 -7.02 25.32
N ARG A 241 -9.62 -8.29 25.75
CA ARG A 241 -9.27 -8.63 27.13
C ARG A 241 -7.90 -8.07 27.50
N GLU A 242 -6.90 -8.33 26.68
CA GLU A 242 -5.53 -7.85 26.90
C GLU A 242 -5.46 -6.33 26.85
N GLY A 243 -6.04 -5.71 25.82
CA GLY A 243 -5.98 -4.26 25.64
C GLY A 243 -6.63 -3.49 26.79
N VAL A 244 -7.82 -3.90 27.21
CA VAL A 244 -8.52 -3.27 28.34
C VAL A 244 -7.76 -3.49 29.66
N ALA A 245 -7.27 -4.71 29.93
CA ALA A 245 -6.50 -5.01 31.13
C ALA A 245 -5.19 -4.22 31.18
N ALA A 246 -4.47 -4.12 30.05
CA ALA A 246 -3.24 -3.33 29.93
C ALA A 246 -3.49 -1.84 30.19
N PHE A 247 -4.55 -1.27 29.59
CA PHE A 247 -4.93 0.12 29.77
C PHE A 247 -5.26 0.44 31.25
N LEU A 248 -6.11 -0.36 31.88
CA LEU A 248 -6.48 -0.20 33.30
C LEU A 248 -5.28 -0.41 34.23
N GLY A 249 -4.39 -1.34 33.89
CA GLY A 249 -3.15 -1.63 34.60
C GLY A 249 -2.01 -0.66 34.32
N LYS A 250 -2.20 0.34 33.44
CA LYS A 250 -1.18 1.33 33.02
C LYS A 250 0.13 0.67 32.54
N ARG A 251 0.03 -0.41 31.79
CA ARG A 251 1.14 -1.13 31.16
C ARG A 251 0.96 -1.21 29.65
N ALA A 252 2.03 -1.53 28.92
CA ALA A 252 1.93 -1.84 27.51
C ALA A 252 1.16 -3.16 27.30
N PRO A 253 0.29 -3.25 26.27
CA PRO A 253 -0.35 -4.49 25.90
C PRO A 253 0.64 -5.48 25.30
N GLN A 254 0.36 -6.78 25.48
CA GLN A 254 1.10 -7.89 24.88
C GLN A 254 0.15 -8.62 23.94
N TRP A 255 0.23 -8.28 22.63
CA TRP A 255 -0.62 -8.90 21.63
C TRP A 255 -0.11 -10.29 21.28
N HIS A 256 -0.94 -11.30 21.48
CA HIS A 256 -0.64 -12.67 21.09
C HIS A 256 -0.99 -12.88 19.60
N THR A 257 -0.24 -13.73 18.92
CA THR A 257 -0.60 -14.24 17.60
C THR A 257 -1.47 -15.47 17.75
N ASP A 258 -2.46 -15.64 16.89
CA ASP A 258 -3.26 -16.86 16.84
C ASP A 258 -2.31 -18.08 16.67
N GLY A 259 -2.34 -19.01 17.63
CA GLY A 259 -1.45 -20.17 17.68
C GLY A 259 -0.41 -20.17 18.82
N GLU A 260 -0.26 -19.08 19.61
CA GLU A 260 0.63 -19.05 20.79
C GLU A 260 -0.08 -19.45 22.09
N GLN A 261 -1.40 -19.68 22.08
CA GLN A 261 -2.19 -20.02 23.28
C GLN A 261 -2.12 -21.51 23.68
N ASP A 262 -1.48 -22.38 22.91
CA ASP A 262 -1.39 -23.83 23.18
C ASP A 262 0.04 -24.32 23.50
N ARG A 263 0.88 -23.51 24.14
CA ARG A 263 2.19 -23.98 24.63
C ARG A 263 2.43 -23.62 26.08
#